data_dbaaa395f3f6365d15a46b7ba52fea0e
#
_entry.id   dbaaa395f3f6365d15a46b7ba52fea0e
#
_cell.length_a   1.000
_cell.length_b   1.000
_cell.length_c   1.000
_cell.angle_alpha   90.00
_cell.angle_beta   90.00
_cell.angle_gamma   90.00
#
_symmetry.space_group_name_H-M   'P 1'
#
loop_
_entity.id
_entity.type
_entity.pdbx_description
1 polymer ?
#
loop_
_entity_poly.entity_id
_entity_poly.type
_entity_poly.pdbx_seq_one_letter_code
_entity_poly.pdbx_strand_id
1 'polypeptide(L)'
;MSTSPIKPLYTEAEQRAMLAVMRDALALNTTEIMIWVSIAPHVRGIFAYGYRDYWQHEGKNHPYDVNLSVYLADDEAESLTQLAVMSCDLRQAVGVKP
;
A
#
# COMPACT_ATOMS: atom_id res chain seq x y z
N MET A 1 30.96 3.30 -26.18
CA MET A 1 30.38 3.61 -24.89
C MET A 1 29.19 2.68 -24.61
N SER A 2 29.37 1.76 -23.72
CA SER A 2 28.28 0.84 -23.42
C SER A 2 27.39 1.48 -22.37
N THR A 3 26.17 1.75 -22.73
CA THR A 3 25.16 2.18 -21.77
C THR A 3 24.48 0.92 -21.25
N SER A 4 24.63 0.65 -19.97
CA SER A 4 23.83 -0.38 -19.34
C SER A 4 22.36 -0.01 -19.47
N PRO A 5 21.48 -0.93 -19.83
CA PRO A 5 20.06 -0.61 -19.84
C PRO A 5 19.61 -0.19 -18.45
N ILE A 6 18.80 0.85 -18.37
CA ILE A 6 18.21 1.29 -17.13
C ILE A 6 17.17 0.25 -16.74
N LYS A 7 17.39 -0.38 -15.59
CA LYS A 7 16.42 -1.35 -15.08
C LYS A 7 15.31 -0.63 -14.33
N PRO A 8 14.06 -0.99 -14.57
CA PRO A 8 12.98 -0.50 -13.72
C PRO A 8 13.22 -0.91 -12.27
N LEU A 9 12.86 -0.04 -11.36
CA LEU A 9 12.97 -0.31 -9.93
C LEU A 9 12.02 -1.42 -9.50
N TYR A 10 10.90 -1.54 -10.18
CA TYR A 10 9.88 -2.55 -9.93
C TYR A 10 9.64 -3.34 -11.20
N THR A 11 9.47 -4.66 -11.07
CA THR A 11 9.09 -5.50 -12.20
C THR A 11 7.65 -5.18 -12.62
N GLU A 12 7.26 -5.59 -13.83
CA GLU A 12 5.88 -5.41 -14.28
C GLU A 12 4.87 -6.07 -13.33
N ALA A 13 5.19 -7.27 -12.85
CA ALA A 13 4.32 -7.98 -11.93
C ALA A 13 4.21 -7.22 -10.60
N GLU A 14 5.32 -6.70 -10.09
CA GLU A 14 5.32 -5.87 -8.88
C GLU A 14 4.49 -4.61 -9.07
N GLN A 15 4.63 -3.95 -10.22
CA GLN A 15 3.86 -2.75 -10.54
C GLN A 15 2.37 -3.04 -10.52
N ARG A 16 1.94 -4.13 -11.16
CA ARG A 16 0.54 -4.53 -11.18
C ARG A 16 0.01 -4.83 -9.77
N ALA A 17 0.81 -5.52 -8.97
CA ALA A 17 0.42 -5.85 -7.60
C ALA A 17 0.33 -4.60 -6.72
N MET A 18 1.23 -3.62 -6.91
CA MET A 18 1.17 -2.35 -6.20
C MET A 18 -0.07 -1.55 -6.61
N LEU A 19 -0.38 -1.55 -7.91
CA LEU A 19 -1.60 -0.88 -8.41
C LEU A 19 -2.85 -1.55 -7.86
N ALA A 20 -2.82 -2.88 -7.66
CA ALA A 20 -3.94 -3.59 -7.04
C ALA A 20 -4.16 -3.15 -5.59
N VAL A 21 -3.08 -2.93 -4.83
CA VAL A 21 -3.18 -2.37 -3.47
C VAL A 21 -3.80 -0.98 -3.51
N MET A 22 -3.38 -0.14 -4.44
CA MET A 22 -3.92 1.20 -4.61
C MET A 22 -5.40 1.15 -4.98
N ARG A 23 -5.78 0.23 -5.88
CA ARG A 23 -7.18 0.03 -6.27
C ARG A 23 -8.02 -0.39 -5.08
N ASP A 24 -7.52 -1.31 -4.26
CA ASP A 24 -8.22 -1.75 -3.06
C ASP A 24 -8.41 -0.57 -2.10
N ALA A 25 -7.39 0.24 -1.91
CA ALA A 25 -7.49 1.43 -1.07
C ALA A 25 -8.54 2.40 -1.60
N LEU A 26 -8.56 2.64 -2.91
CA LEU A 26 -9.56 3.51 -3.54
C LEU A 26 -10.97 2.98 -3.32
N ALA A 27 -11.15 1.66 -3.45
CA ALA A 27 -12.45 1.03 -3.27
C ALA A 27 -12.92 1.08 -1.81
N LEU A 28 -11.97 1.08 -0.86
CA LEU A 28 -12.28 1.11 0.57
C LEU A 28 -12.56 2.52 1.09
N ASN A 29 -12.13 3.54 0.36
CA ASN A 29 -12.39 4.93 0.78
C ASN A 29 -13.87 5.25 0.67
N THR A 30 -14.40 5.86 1.71
CA THR A 30 -15.79 6.32 1.79
C THR A 30 -15.78 7.73 2.38
N THR A 31 -16.95 8.28 2.67
CA THR A 31 -17.03 9.56 3.34
C THR A 31 -16.49 9.49 4.78
N GLU A 32 -16.39 8.32 5.36
CA GLU A 32 -15.91 8.11 6.73
C GLU A 32 -14.53 7.48 6.77
N ILE A 33 -14.25 6.54 5.86
CA ILE A 33 -12.96 5.84 5.80
C ILE A 33 -12.04 6.58 4.85
N MET A 34 -10.91 7.04 5.37
CA MET A 34 -9.92 7.77 4.58
C MET A 34 -8.59 7.02 4.63
N ILE A 35 -8.15 6.52 3.48
CA ILE A 35 -6.91 5.76 3.36
C ILE A 35 -6.02 6.40 2.30
N TRP A 36 -4.79 6.68 2.68
CA TRP A 36 -3.74 7.16 1.80
C TRP A 36 -2.79 6.03 1.48
N VAL A 37 -2.32 5.99 0.24
CA VAL A 37 -1.27 5.06 -0.18
C VAL A 37 -0.13 5.88 -0.74
N SER A 38 1.09 5.59 -0.28
CA SER A 38 2.28 6.26 -0.78
C SER A 38 3.38 5.25 -1.03
N ILE A 39 4.33 5.63 -1.88
CA ILE A 39 5.50 4.80 -2.15
C ILE A 39 6.77 5.57 -1.81
N ALA A 40 7.78 4.82 -1.37
CA ALA A 40 9.12 5.34 -1.12
C ALA A 40 10.10 4.55 -1.99
N PRO A 41 10.40 5.06 -3.20
CA PRO A 41 11.19 4.28 -4.17
C PRO A 41 12.58 3.90 -3.68
N HIS A 42 13.22 4.76 -2.93
CA HIS A 42 14.60 4.54 -2.46
C HIS A 42 14.75 3.31 -1.55
N VAL A 43 13.67 2.85 -0.95
CA VAL A 43 13.65 1.63 -0.13
C VAL A 43 12.67 0.59 -0.69
N ARG A 44 12.14 0.82 -1.87
CA ARG A 44 11.13 -0.03 -2.51
C ARG A 44 9.94 -0.30 -1.57
N GLY A 45 9.53 0.74 -0.86
CA GLY A 45 8.47 0.63 0.12
C GLY A 45 7.12 1.11 -0.40
N ILE A 46 6.05 0.51 0.10
CA ILE A 46 4.69 0.98 -0.13
C ILE A 46 3.97 1.01 1.22
N PHE A 47 3.21 2.07 1.44
CA PHE A 47 2.58 2.35 2.73
C PHE A 47 1.11 2.64 2.51
N ALA A 48 0.27 2.06 3.36
CA ALA A 48 -1.16 2.38 3.41
C ALA A 48 -1.49 2.79 4.84
N TYR A 49 -2.05 3.98 4.99
CA TYR A 49 -2.33 4.54 6.32
C TYR A 49 -3.59 5.38 6.25
N GLY A 50 -4.28 5.48 7.37
CA GLY A 50 -5.49 6.28 7.41
C GLY A 50 -6.35 6.01 8.62
N TYR A 51 -7.62 6.36 8.50
CA TYR A 51 -8.59 6.30 9.59
C TYR A 51 -9.85 5.58 9.14
N ARG A 52 -10.40 4.73 10.03
CA ARG A 52 -11.69 4.08 9.80
C ARG A 52 -12.85 5.02 10.03
N ASP A 53 -12.62 6.10 10.78
CA ASP A 53 -13.60 7.11 11.09
C ASP A 53 -12.91 8.47 11.13
N TYR A 54 -12.65 9.00 9.95
CA TYR A 54 -11.82 10.19 9.77
C TYR A 54 -12.34 11.40 10.54
N TRP A 55 -13.66 11.62 10.49
CA TRP A 55 -14.23 12.84 11.04
C TRP A 55 -14.16 12.90 12.57
N GLN A 56 -14.08 11.75 13.25
CA GLN A 56 -13.88 11.72 14.70
C GLN A 56 -12.47 12.13 15.09
N HIS A 57 -11.52 12.05 14.15
CA HIS A 57 -10.11 12.37 14.41
C HIS A 57 -9.69 13.70 13.82
N GLU A 58 -10.57 14.38 13.09
CA GLU A 58 -10.25 15.65 12.47
C GLU A 58 -9.87 16.69 13.53
N GLY A 59 -8.75 17.37 13.31
CA GLY A 59 -8.23 18.38 14.22
C GLY A 59 -7.59 17.83 15.48
N LYS A 60 -7.49 16.51 15.62
CA LYS A 60 -6.87 15.87 16.78
C LYS A 60 -5.58 15.17 16.36
N ASN A 61 -4.62 15.17 17.27
CA ASN A 61 -3.35 14.48 17.04
C ASN A 61 -3.50 12.99 17.37
N HIS A 62 -4.09 12.25 16.46
CA HIS A 62 -4.36 10.83 16.63
C HIS A 62 -3.46 9.97 15.74
N PRO A 63 -2.95 8.85 16.26
CA PRO A 63 -2.27 7.89 15.39
C PRO A 63 -3.26 7.28 14.39
N TYR A 64 -2.75 6.83 13.25
CA TYR A 64 -3.59 6.20 12.25
C TYR A 64 -4.20 4.89 12.76
N ASP A 65 -5.49 4.69 12.48
CA ASP A 65 -6.17 3.42 12.77
C ASP A 65 -5.68 2.31 11.85
N VAL A 66 -5.29 2.68 10.65
CA VAL A 66 -4.72 1.78 9.65
C VAL A 66 -3.31 2.26 9.38
N ASN A 67 -2.35 1.37 9.52
CA ASN A 67 -0.94 1.72 9.27
C ASN A 67 -0.20 0.45 8.87
N LEU A 68 -0.09 0.26 7.55
CA LEU A 68 0.55 -0.90 6.95
C LEU A 68 1.73 -0.45 6.12
N SER A 69 2.80 -1.22 6.17
CA SER A 69 3.97 -0.94 5.35
C SER A 69 4.57 -2.23 4.83
N VAL A 70 5.06 -2.19 3.60
CA VAL A 70 5.75 -3.30 2.98
C VAL A 70 7.01 -2.76 2.30
N TYR A 71 8.13 -3.39 2.58
CA TYR A 71 9.38 -3.17 1.84
C TYR A 71 9.58 -4.39 0.95
N LEU A 72 9.57 -4.17 -0.35
CA LEU A 72 9.60 -5.28 -1.30
C LEU A 72 10.92 -6.03 -1.22
N ALA A 73 10.85 -7.35 -1.28
CA ALA A 73 12.01 -8.22 -1.29
C ALA A 73 12.72 -8.16 -2.64
N ASP A 74 13.94 -8.67 -2.69
CA ASP A 74 14.68 -8.80 -3.95
C ASP A 74 14.07 -9.89 -4.83
N ASP A 75 13.48 -10.91 -4.23
CA ASP A 75 12.79 -11.96 -4.95
C ASP A 75 11.37 -11.52 -5.32
N GLU A 76 11.06 -11.54 -6.61
CA GLU A 76 9.76 -11.11 -7.12
C GLU A 76 8.61 -11.91 -6.52
N ALA A 77 8.74 -13.23 -6.42
CA ALA A 77 7.67 -14.07 -5.88
C ALA A 77 7.35 -13.69 -4.43
N GLU A 78 8.37 -13.39 -3.65
CA GLU A 78 8.21 -12.94 -2.26
C GLU A 78 7.55 -11.57 -2.21
N SER A 79 7.97 -10.64 -3.07
CA SER A 79 7.36 -9.32 -3.18
C SER A 79 5.87 -9.41 -3.50
N LEU A 80 5.50 -10.27 -4.44
CA LEU A 80 4.09 -10.46 -4.83
C LEU A 80 3.27 -11.02 -3.68
N THR A 81 3.84 -11.95 -2.90
CA THR A 81 3.20 -12.49 -1.71
C THR A 81 3.00 -11.39 -0.67
N GLN A 82 4.03 -10.57 -0.42
CA GLN A 82 3.93 -9.46 0.52
C GLN A 82 2.81 -8.49 0.14
N LEU A 83 2.69 -8.17 -1.14
CA LEU A 83 1.67 -7.23 -1.63
C LEU A 83 0.27 -7.83 -1.53
N ALA A 84 0.12 -9.13 -1.79
CA ALA A 84 -1.16 -9.82 -1.63
C ALA A 84 -1.59 -9.82 -0.16
N VAL A 85 -0.66 -10.08 0.75
CA VAL A 85 -0.93 -10.03 2.19
C VAL A 85 -1.32 -8.60 2.61
N MET A 86 -0.64 -7.59 2.07
CA MET A 86 -0.95 -6.19 2.36
C MET A 86 -2.39 -5.84 1.96
N SER A 87 -2.83 -6.28 0.78
CA SER A 87 -4.22 -6.06 0.34
C SER A 87 -5.21 -6.71 1.29
N CYS A 88 -4.92 -7.93 1.72
CA CYS A 88 -5.77 -8.66 2.66
C CYS A 88 -5.82 -7.94 4.02
N ASP A 89 -4.66 -7.56 4.54
CA ASP A 89 -4.54 -6.85 5.81
C ASP A 89 -5.26 -5.50 5.77
N LEU A 90 -5.21 -4.81 4.64
CA LEU A 90 -5.87 -3.53 4.46
C LEU A 90 -7.39 -3.68 4.59
N ARG A 91 -7.96 -4.70 3.94
CA ARG A 91 -9.40 -4.97 4.04
C ARG A 91 -9.81 -5.33 5.46
N GLN A 92 -9.00 -6.14 6.14
CA GLN A 92 -9.27 -6.52 7.53
C GLN A 92 -9.18 -5.30 8.45
N ALA A 93 -8.20 -4.43 8.22
CA ALA A 93 -8.00 -3.25 9.06
C ALA A 93 -9.19 -2.29 9.01
N VAL A 94 -9.89 -2.22 7.88
CA VAL A 94 -11.09 -1.38 7.76
C VAL A 94 -12.38 -2.14 8.06
N GLY A 95 -12.28 -3.40 8.47
CA GLY A 95 -13.43 -4.20 8.87
C GLY A 95 -14.22 -4.80 7.73
N VAL A 96 -13.68 -4.84 6.53
CA VAL A 96 -14.32 -5.49 5.38
C VAL A 96 -14.04 -6.99 5.48
N LYS A 97 -15.10 -7.77 5.49
CA LYS A 97 -14.96 -9.23 5.50
C LYS A 97 -14.59 -9.71 4.10
N PRO A 98 -13.66 -10.66 4.01
CA PRO A 98 -13.27 -11.23 2.71
C PRO A 98 -14.40 -11.99 2.06
#